data_3bb1db09c26dce4355676423fea71576
#
_entry.id   3bb1db09c26dce4355676423fea71576
#
_cell.length_a   1.000
_cell.length_b   1.000
_cell.length_c   1.000
_cell.angle_alpha   90.00
_cell.angle_beta   90.00
_cell.angle_gamma   90.00
#
_symmetry.space_group_name_H-M   'P 1'
#
loop_
_entity.id
_entity.type
_entity.pdbx_description
1 polymer ?
#
loop_
_entity_poly.entity_id
_entity_poly.type
_entity_poly.pdbx_seq_one_letter_code
_entity_poly.pdbx_strand_id
1 'polypeptide(L)'
;LTPIAIKKLIVNKNMKHYNFDEVIERHGTSCVKFDRLKEMFGDENLIPLWVADMDFRTPDFIVEALKKRCEHEIFGYTFGSDEYYESIINWVHYKHNWKIQREWISYIPGIVKGIAFAIQCFTQKGDKVIIQPPVYHPFRIVPEKMKREVVYNPLKMVDGIYEM
;
A
#
# COMPACT_ATOMS: atom_id res chain seq x y z
N LEU A 1 6.72 6.47 22.81
CA LEU A 1 5.75 5.56 23.47
C LEU A 1 6.38 4.18 23.62
N THR A 2 6.44 3.64 24.83
CA THR A 2 6.99 2.32 25.10
C THR A 2 6.12 1.23 24.46
N PRO A 3 6.67 0.03 24.12
CA PRO A 3 5.88 -1.10 23.58
C PRO A 3 4.68 -1.47 24.46
N ILE A 4 4.76 -1.19 25.76
CA ILE A 4 3.67 -1.35 26.73
C ILE A 4 2.55 -0.30 26.51
N ALA A 5 2.89 0.92 26.09
CA ALA A 5 1.92 1.96 25.81
C ALA A 5 1.14 1.66 24.51
N ILE A 6 1.81 1.10 23.49
CA ILE A 6 1.18 0.63 22.26
C ILE A 6 0.26 -0.56 22.54
N LYS A 7 0.69 -1.52 23.37
CA LYS A 7 -0.17 -2.62 23.83
C LYS A 7 -1.38 -2.14 24.64
N LYS A 8 -1.24 -1.11 25.47
CA LYS A 8 -2.36 -0.49 26.19
C LYS A 8 -3.31 0.29 25.28
N LEU A 9 -2.83 0.92 24.20
CA LEU A 9 -3.66 1.57 23.19
C LEU A 9 -4.49 0.55 22.39
N ILE A 10 -3.93 -0.64 22.11
CA ILE A 10 -4.62 -1.70 21.38
C ILE A 10 -5.66 -2.44 22.26
N VAL A 11 -5.50 -2.41 23.60
CA VAL A 11 -6.40 -3.10 24.55
C VAL A 11 -7.34 -2.11 25.27
N ASN A 12 -7.59 -0.94 24.71
CA ASN A 12 -8.55 -0.03 25.31
C ASN A 12 -9.97 -0.63 25.19
N LYS A 13 -10.62 -0.91 26.31
CA LYS A 13 -11.98 -1.48 26.44
C LYS A 13 -13.09 -0.68 25.72
N ASN A 14 -12.75 0.45 25.11
CA ASN A 14 -13.62 1.33 24.33
C ASN A 14 -13.33 1.27 22.82
N MET A 15 -12.78 0.15 22.29
CA MET A 15 -12.65 0.03 20.86
C MET A 15 -14.05 0.01 20.24
N LYS A 16 -14.32 1.00 19.39
CA LYS A 16 -15.54 1.03 18.60
C LYS A 16 -15.62 -0.25 17.76
N HIS A 17 -16.73 -0.93 17.84
CA HIS A 17 -16.99 -2.08 16.99
C HIS A 17 -17.33 -1.60 15.59
N TYR A 18 -16.52 -1.98 14.61
CA TYR A 18 -16.79 -1.70 13.19
C TYR A 18 -17.61 -2.82 12.58
N ASN A 19 -18.63 -2.47 11.82
CA ASN A 19 -19.44 -3.43 11.08
C ASN A 19 -18.77 -3.69 9.71
N PHE A 20 -18.15 -4.86 9.55
CA PHE A 20 -17.53 -5.27 8.29
C PHE A 20 -18.50 -5.98 7.33
N ASP A 21 -19.73 -6.25 7.77
CA ASP A 21 -20.78 -6.84 6.94
C ASP A 21 -21.63 -5.78 6.23
N GLU A 22 -21.41 -4.49 6.54
CA GLU A 22 -22.09 -3.38 5.88
C GLU A 22 -21.68 -3.31 4.41
N VAL A 23 -22.66 -3.46 3.51
CA VAL A 23 -22.45 -3.25 2.07
C VAL A 23 -22.50 -1.76 1.79
N ILE A 24 -21.41 -1.22 1.25
CA ILE A 24 -21.28 0.19 0.88
C ILE A 24 -21.33 0.29 -0.63
N GLU A 25 -22.30 1.04 -1.15
CA GLU A 25 -22.39 1.32 -2.58
C GLU A 25 -21.22 2.19 -3.05
N ARG A 26 -20.53 1.71 -4.06
CA ARG A 26 -19.34 2.36 -4.60
C ARG A 26 -19.44 2.71 -6.09
N HIS A 27 -20.52 2.30 -6.79
CA HIS A 27 -20.75 2.72 -8.17
C HIS A 27 -21.06 4.20 -8.24
N GLY A 28 -20.64 4.85 -9.31
CA GLY A 28 -20.85 6.29 -9.51
C GLY A 28 -20.02 7.20 -8.64
N THR A 29 -19.02 6.64 -7.91
CA THR A 29 -18.12 7.41 -7.05
C THR A 29 -16.76 7.70 -7.70
N SER A 30 -16.61 7.41 -8.97
CA SER A 30 -15.33 7.39 -9.71
C SER A 30 -14.36 6.32 -9.17
N CYS A 31 -14.89 5.29 -8.54
CA CYS A 31 -14.12 4.17 -8.04
C CYS A 31 -13.65 3.28 -9.19
N VAL A 32 -12.35 3.21 -9.41
CA VAL A 32 -11.76 2.40 -10.50
C VAL A 32 -12.21 0.95 -10.44
N LYS A 33 -12.29 0.38 -9.22
CA LYS A 33 -12.65 -1.02 -8.99
C LYS A 33 -14.03 -1.38 -9.54
N PHE A 34 -15.01 -0.49 -9.43
CA PHE A 34 -16.40 -0.70 -9.86
C PHE A 34 -16.72 0.01 -11.19
N ASP A 35 -16.38 1.28 -11.30
CA ASP A 35 -16.84 2.12 -12.43
C ASP A 35 -16.09 1.84 -13.74
N ARG A 36 -14.99 1.06 -13.70
CA ARG A 36 -14.22 0.68 -14.88
C ARG A 36 -14.43 -0.77 -15.32
N LEU A 37 -15.34 -1.52 -14.70
CA LEU A 37 -15.57 -2.94 -15.04
C LEU A 37 -15.92 -3.14 -16.50
N LYS A 38 -16.87 -2.38 -17.02
CA LYS A 38 -17.31 -2.46 -18.42
C LYS A 38 -16.17 -2.16 -19.40
N GLU A 39 -15.39 -1.12 -19.12
CA GLU A 39 -14.25 -0.72 -19.97
C GLU A 39 -13.15 -1.80 -19.97
N MET A 40 -12.86 -2.38 -18.81
CA MET A 40 -11.74 -3.31 -18.64
C MET A 40 -12.07 -4.75 -18.99
N PHE A 41 -13.32 -5.17 -18.78
CA PHE A 41 -13.72 -6.57 -18.88
C PHE A 41 -14.97 -6.81 -19.76
N GLY A 42 -15.59 -5.74 -20.28
CA GLY A 42 -16.75 -5.84 -21.17
C GLY A 42 -18.10 -6.00 -20.46
N ASP A 43 -18.11 -6.20 -19.14
CA ASP A 43 -19.33 -6.38 -18.34
C ASP A 43 -19.24 -5.55 -17.05
N GLU A 44 -20.31 -4.85 -16.72
CA GLU A 44 -20.42 -4.01 -15.52
C GLU A 44 -20.95 -4.77 -14.29
N ASN A 45 -21.48 -5.99 -14.48
CA ASN A 45 -22.09 -6.79 -13.41
C ASN A 45 -21.14 -7.82 -12.79
N LEU A 46 -19.86 -7.71 -13.06
CA LEU A 46 -18.85 -8.61 -12.49
C LEU A 46 -18.59 -8.30 -11.01
N ILE A 47 -18.24 -9.33 -10.25
CA ILE A 47 -17.71 -9.16 -8.90
C ILE A 47 -16.24 -8.71 -9.01
N PRO A 48 -15.90 -7.47 -8.61
CA PRO A 48 -14.56 -6.94 -8.83
C PRO A 48 -13.56 -7.43 -7.78
N LEU A 49 -12.60 -8.25 -8.21
CA LEU A 49 -11.48 -8.72 -7.37
C LEU A 49 -10.10 -8.27 -7.92
N TRP A 50 -10.07 -7.28 -8.80
CA TRP A 50 -8.87 -6.89 -9.54
C TRP A 50 -8.12 -5.68 -8.97
N VAL A 51 -8.76 -4.86 -8.13
CA VAL A 51 -8.14 -3.75 -7.40
C VAL A 51 -8.13 -4.10 -5.91
N ALA A 52 -6.99 -3.96 -5.27
CA ALA A 52 -6.78 -4.37 -3.89
C ALA A 52 -7.20 -3.33 -2.84
N ASP A 53 -8.02 -2.36 -3.19
CA ASP A 53 -8.63 -1.46 -2.22
C ASP A 53 -9.75 -2.16 -1.45
N MET A 54 -9.88 -1.85 -0.16
CA MET A 54 -10.86 -2.46 0.72
C MET A 54 -12.24 -1.82 0.54
N ASP A 55 -13.29 -2.63 0.68
CA ASP A 55 -14.69 -2.19 0.59
C ASP A 55 -15.29 -1.83 1.96
N PHE A 56 -14.47 -1.76 2.99
CA PHE A 56 -14.86 -1.39 4.34
C PHE A 56 -14.75 0.10 4.59
N ARG A 57 -15.58 0.64 5.48
CA ARG A 57 -15.45 2.03 5.93
C ARG A 57 -14.06 2.29 6.51
N THR A 58 -13.50 3.41 6.15
CA THR A 58 -12.31 3.93 6.82
C THR A 58 -12.63 4.20 8.29
N PRO A 59 -11.80 3.75 9.24
CA PRO A 59 -12.01 4.03 10.66
C PRO A 59 -12.18 5.51 10.97
N ASP A 60 -13.11 5.83 11.86
CA ASP A 60 -13.49 7.22 12.19
C ASP A 60 -12.29 8.08 12.56
N PHE A 61 -11.36 7.56 13.37
CA PHE A 61 -10.19 8.33 13.81
C PHE A 61 -9.32 8.81 12.66
N ILE A 62 -9.27 8.07 11.55
CA ILE A 62 -8.56 8.51 10.33
C ILE A 62 -9.35 9.62 9.66
N VAL A 63 -10.67 9.43 9.50
CA VAL A 63 -11.55 10.43 8.88
C VAL A 63 -11.55 11.73 9.67
N GLU A 64 -11.60 11.65 11.00
CA GLU A 64 -11.56 12.82 11.89
C GLU A 64 -10.21 13.55 11.82
N ALA A 65 -9.09 12.81 11.75
CA ALA A 65 -7.78 13.42 11.59
C ALA A 65 -7.67 14.20 10.26
N LEU A 66 -8.23 13.66 9.17
CA LEU A 66 -8.28 14.35 7.88
C LEU A 66 -9.14 15.61 7.94
N LYS A 67 -10.35 15.52 8.53
CA LYS A 67 -11.24 16.67 8.71
C LYS A 67 -10.54 17.77 9.53
N LYS A 68 -9.92 17.40 10.66
CA LYS A 68 -9.16 18.34 11.50
C LYS A 68 -8.03 19.01 10.71
N ARG A 69 -7.33 18.28 9.84
CA ARG A 69 -6.30 18.89 8.98
C ARG A 69 -6.90 19.90 8.01
N CYS A 70 -8.11 19.64 7.50
CA CYS A 70 -8.81 20.55 6.60
C CYS A 70 -9.30 21.84 7.26
N GLU A 71 -9.49 21.88 8.60
CA GLU A 71 -9.81 23.10 9.34
C GLU A 71 -8.74 24.20 9.20
N HIS A 72 -7.51 23.80 8.93
CA HIS A 72 -6.45 24.72 8.52
C HIS A 72 -6.46 24.85 7.01
N GLU A 73 -7.14 25.83 6.47
CA GLU A 73 -7.51 26.01 5.05
C GLU A 73 -6.32 26.33 4.11
N ILE A 74 -5.09 26.36 4.60
CA ILE A 74 -3.89 26.61 3.80
C ILE A 74 -3.18 25.28 3.54
N PHE A 75 -3.13 24.87 2.29
CA PHE A 75 -2.52 23.63 1.80
C PHE A 75 -1.23 23.93 1.01
N GLY A 76 -0.25 24.45 1.71
CA GLY A 76 1.06 24.77 1.15
C GLY A 76 2.06 23.62 1.25
N TYR A 77 3.35 23.95 1.12
CA TYR A 77 4.42 22.98 1.31
C TYR A 77 4.47 22.51 2.77
N THR A 78 4.46 21.19 2.96
CA THR A 78 4.57 20.55 4.27
C THR A 78 5.78 19.63 4.31
N PHE A 79 6.31 19.43 5.50
CA PHE A 79 7.38 18.48 5.80
C PHE A 79 6.85 17.38 6.73
N GLY A 80 7.53 16.24 6.78
CA GLY A 80 7.22 15.19 7.76
C GLY A 80 7.61 15.64 9.17
N SER A 81 6.63 15.67 10.09
CA SER A 81 6.90 15.98 11.52
C SER A 81 7.66 14.83 12.19
N ASP A 82 8.19 15.10 13.40
CA ASP A 82 8.86 14.05 14.17
C ASP A 82 7.91 12.92 14.53
N GLU A 83 6.66 13.22 14.86
CA GLU A 83 5.62 12.22 15.15
C GLU A 83 5.33 11.32 13.93
N TYR A 84 5.40 11.87 12.70
CA TYR A 84 5.24 11.09 11.47
C TYR A 84 6.32 10.02 11.36
N TYR A 85 7.60 10.40 11.52
CA TYR A 85 8.71 9.46 11.43
C TYR A 85 8.73 8.48 12.61
N GLU A 86 8.46 8.93 13.80
CA GLU A 86 8.35 8.06 14.99
C GLU A 86 7.24 7.01 14.83
N SER A 87 6.10 7.39 14.26
CA SER A 87 5.00 6.43 14.02
C SER A 87 5.42 5.32 13.07
N ILE A 88 6.18 5.63 12.01
CA ILE A 88 6.71 4.64 11.06
C ILE A 88 7.73 3.74 11.76
N ILE A 89 8.70 4.31 12.47
CA ILE A 89 9.74 3.56 13.19
C ILE A 89 9.11 2.59 14.20
N ASN A 90 8.16 3.10 14.99
CA ASN A 90 7.47 2.30 15.99
C ASN A 90 6.64 1.18 15.36
N TRP A 91 5.96 1.45 14.23
CA TRP A 91 5.18 0.44 13.51
C TRP A 91 6.06 -0.67 12.95
N VAL A 92 7.15 -0.31 12.28
CA VAL A 92 8.10 -1.28 11.71
C VAL A 92 8.74 -2.12 12.82
N HIS A 93 9.11 -1.51 13.93
CA HIS A 93 9.63 -2.25 15.08
C HIS A 93 8.58 -3.19 15.68
N TYR A 94 7.35 -2.73 15.86
CA TYR A 94 6.25 -3.54 16.42
C TYR A 94 5.89 -4.74 15.54
N LYS A 95 5.75 -4.52 14.23
CA LYS A 95 5.30 -5.55 13.28
C LYS A 95 6.38 -6.53 12.87
N HIS A 96 7.60 -6.04 12.71
CA HIS A 96 8.69 -6.80 12.08
C HIS A 96 9.89 -7.00 12.99
N ASN A 97 9.84 -6.51 14.24
CA ASN A 97 10.98 -6.50 15.18
C ASN A 97 12.25 -5.90 14.54
N TRP A 98 12.06 -4.95 13.63
CA TRP A 98 13.13 -4.28 12.91
C TRP A 98 13.30 -2.85 13.39
N LYS A 99 14.48 -2.54 13.92
CA LYS A 99 14.83 -1.19 14.39
C LYS A 99 15.44 -0.42 13.22
N ILE A 100 14.68 0.54 12.72
CA ILE A 100 15.12 1.47 11.69
C ILE A 100 15.43 2.84 12.27
N GLN A 101 16.20 3.64 11.54
CA GLN A 101 16.53 5.02 11.86
C GLN A 101 15.78 5.96 10.91
N ARG A 102 15.54 7.22 11.36
CA ARG A 102 14.85 8.24 10.57
C ARG A 102 15.52 8.48 9.21
N GLU A 103 16.83 8.49 9.18
CA GLU A 103 17.65 8.73 8.00
C GLU A 103 17.50 7.66 6.92
N TRP A 104 16.94 6.49 7.28
CA TRP A 104 16.66 5.40 6.34
C TRP A 104 15.30 5.53 5.67
N ILE A 105 14.49 6.52 6.10
CA ILE A 105 13.14 6.70 5.59
C ILE A 105 13.15 7.78 4.51
N SER A 106 12.81 7.39 3.30
CA SER A 106 12.61 8.30 2.17
C SER A 106 11.17 8.21 1.67
N TYR A 107 10.56 9.37 1.47
CA TYR A 107 9.22 9.44 0.89
C TYR A 107 9.27 9.24 -0.63
N ILE A 108 8.39 8.37 -1.13
CA ILE A 108 8.11 8.20 -2.54
C ILE A 108 6.60 8.18 -2.78
N PRO A 109 6.10 8.74 -3.89
CA PRO A 109 4.66 8.84 -4.16
C PRO A 109 4.09 7.52 -4.71
N GLY A 110 4.21 6.44 -3.94
CA GLY A 110 3.70 5.11 -4.25
C GLY A 110 4.77 4.11 -4.67
N ILE A 111 4.53 2.83 -4.34
CA ILE A 111 5.49 1.72 -4.48
C ILE A 111 5.90 1.49 -5.94
N VAL A 112 4.96 1.55 -6.89
CA VAL A 112 5.29 1.35 -8.32
C VAL A 112 6.29 2.39 -8.82
N LYS A 113 6.16 3.65 -8.39
CA LYS A 113 7.13 4.70 -8.69
C LYS A 113 8.45 4.47 -7.97
N GLY A 114 8.40 3.97 -6.73
CA GLY A 114 9.59 3.58 -5.98
C GLY A 114 10.40 2.49 -6.67
N ILE A 115 9.73 1.48 -7.24
CA ILE A 115 10.39 0.45 -8.05
C ILE A 115 11.09 1.09 -9.26
N ALA A 116 10.42 2.00 -9.96
CA ALA A 116 11.02 2.70 -11.10
C ALA A 116 12.27 3.51 -10.69
N PHE A 117 12.21 4.24 -9.57
CA PHE A 117 13.36 4.97 -9.05
C PHE A 117 14.52 4.05 -8.67
N ALA A 118 14.24 2.94 -7.98
CA ALA A 118 15.26 1.95 -7.62
C ALA A 118 15.92 1.36 -8.86
N ILE A 119 15.14 0.96 -9.86
CA ILE A 119 15.66 0.44 -11.14
C ILE A 119 16.54 1.49 -11.82
N GLN A 120 16.12 2.75 -11.82
CA GLN A 120 16.89 3.83 -12.45
C GLN A 120 18.20 4.11 -11.72
N CYS A 121 18.20 4.06 -10.38
CA CYS A 121 19.38 4.34 -9.57
C CYS A 121 20.44 3.22 -9.62
N PHE A 122 19.99 1.96 -9.65
CA PHE A 122 20.87 0.81 -9.44
C PHE A 122 21.16 -0.01 -10.69
N THR A 123 20.54 0.30 -11.82
CA THR A 123 20.72 -0.45 -13.07
C THR A 123 20.85 0.47 -14.27
N GLN A 124 21.34 -0.10 -15.40
CA GLN A 124 21.42 0.53 -16.69
C GLN A 124 20.46 -0.14 -17.70
N LYS A 125 20.25 0.48 -18.86
CA LYS A 125 19.48 -0.14 -19.95
C LYS A 125 20.16 -1.44 -20.40
N GLY A 126 19.39 -2.51 -20.50
CA GLY A 126 19.89 -3.84 -20.85
C GLY A 126 20.25 -4.72 -19.65
N ASP A 127 20.35 -4.16 -18.46
CA ASP A 127 20.54 -4.95 -17.24
C ASP A 127 19.32 -5.84 -16.95
N LYS A 128 19.55 -6.88 -16.17
CA LYS A 128 18.54 -7.89 -15.83
C LYS A 128 17.91 -7.62 -14.48
N VAL A 129 16.59 -7.75 -14.42
CA VAL A 129 15.80 -7.68 -13.19
C VAL A 129 15.07 -9.01 -12.99
N ILE A 130 15.32 -9.68 -11.87
CA ILE A 130 14.70 -10.95 -11.54
C ILE A 130 13.35 -10.70 -10.88
N ILE A 131 12.33 -11.43 -11.33
CA ILE A 131 11.01 -11.47 -10.69
C ILE A 131 10.58 -12.91 -10.43
N GLN A 132 9.67 -13.11 -9.47
CA GLN A 132 9.22 -14.43 -9.01
C GLN A 132 7.69 -14.58 -9.22
N PRO A 133 7.24 -14.89 -10.45
CA PRO A 133 5.81 -15.11 -10.69
C PRO A 133 5.29 -16.40 -9.98
N PRO A 134 3.98 -16.38 -9.56
CA PRO A 134 3.02 -15.30 -9.77
C PRO A 134 3.30 -14.08 -8.89
N VAL A 135 3.33 -12.89 -9.51
CA VAL A 135 3.70 -11.65 -8.85
C VAL A 135 2.90 -10.48 -9.42
N TYR A 136 2.77 -9.41 -8.67
CA TYR A 136 2.09 -8.20 -9.08
C TYR A 136 2.64 -7.66 -10.40
N HIS A 137 1.76 -7.46 -11.38
CA HIS A 137 2.13 -7.15 -12.75
C HIS A 137 3.09 -5.95 -12.96
N PRO A 138 3.08 -4.88 -12.14
CA PRO A 138 4.05 -3.80 -12.28
C PRO A 138 5.51 -4.23 -12.10
N PHE A 139 5.78 -5.32 -11.37
CA PHE A 139 7.16 -5.83 -11.23
C PHE A 139 7.74 -6.30 -12.58
N ARG A 140 6.91 -6.68 -13.54
CA ARG A 140 7.30 -6.95 -14.92
C ARG A 140 7.28 -5.70 -15.78
N ILE A 141 6.15 -4.97 -15.76
CA ILE A 141 5.89 -3.86 -16.67
C ILE A 141 6.90 -2.71 -16.50
N VAL A 142 7.27 -2.39 -15.24
CA VAL A 142 8.16 -1.27 -14.96
C VAL A 142 9.57 -1.50 -15.51
N PRO A 143 10.26 -2.62 -15.23
CA PRO A 143 11.57 -2.91 -15.83
C PRO A 143 11.54 -2.92 -17.36
N GLU A 144 10.55 -3.58 -17.98
CA GLU A 144 10.40 -3.64 -19.43
C GLU A 144 10.28 -2.25 -20.06
N LYS A 145 9.39 -1.39 -19.51
CA LYS A 145 9.23 -0.01 -19.98
C LYS A 145 10.49 0.83 -19.79
N MET A 146 11.29 0.50 -18.80
CA MET A 146 12.58 1.14 -18.56
C MET A 146 13.75 0.50 -19.33
N LYS A 147 13.45 -0.40 -20.28
CA LYS A 147 14.43 -1.10 -21.14
C LYS A 147 15.42 -1.98 -20.35
N ARG A 148 14.94 -2.63 -19.28
CA ARG A 148 15.63 -3.70 -18.58
C ARG A 148 15.07 -5.04 -19.05
N GLU A 149 15.90 -6.08 -19.05
CA GLU A 149 15.49 -7.44 -19.34
C GLU A 149 14.86 -8.08 -18.08
N VAL A 150 13.68 -8.66 -18.21
CA VAL A 150 13.05 -9.36 -17.08
C VAL A 150 13.46 -10.83 -17.11
N VAL A 151 14.04 -11.29 -16.01
CA VAL A 151 14.39 -12.70 -15.80
C VAL A 151 13.39 -13.32 -14.83
N TYR A 152 12.83 -14.46 -15.23
CA TYR A 152 11.82 -15.16 -14.44
C TYR A 152 12.45 -16.25 -13.59
N ASN A 153 12.18 -16.21 -12.28
CA ASN A 153 12.44 -17.28 -11.30
C ASN A 153 11.09 -17.69 -10.69
N PRO A 154 10.26 -18.49 -11.41
CA PRO A 154 8.90 -18.77 -11.00
C PRO A 154 8.87 -19.55 -9.68
N LEU A 155 7.95 -19.17 -8.80
CA LEU A 155 7.63 -19.91 -7.60
C LEU A 155 6.91 -21.22 -7.97
N LYS A 156 7.11 -22.26 -7.17
CA LYS A 156 6.42 -23.55 -7.31
C LYS A 156 5.28 -23.63 -6.29
N MET A 157 4.18 -24.22 -6.74
CA MET A 157 3.07 -24.52 -5.82
C MET A 157 3.34 -25.88 -5.19
N VAL A 158 3.52 -25.93 -3.88
CA VAL A 158 3.70 -27.13 -3.07
C VAL A 158 2.65 -27.10 -1.96
N ASP A 159 1.76 -28.09 -1.92
CA ASP A 159 0.71 -28.24 -0.92
C ASP A 159 -0.14 -26.97 -0.71
N GLY A 160 -0.44 -26.23 -1.79
CA GLY A 160 -1.22 -24.98 -1.74
C GLY A 160 -0.43 -23.74 -1.31
N ILE A 161 0.88 -23.84 -1.11
CA ILE A 161 1.79 -22.74 -0.73
C ILE A 161 2.79 -22.50 -1.85
N TYR A 162 3.09 -21.23 -2.14
CA TYR A 162 4.16 -20.89 -3.09
C TYR A 162 5.52 -20.92 -2.39
N GLU A 163 6.46 -21.64 -2.99
CA GLU A 163 7.84 -21.79 -2.53
C GLU A 163 8.83 -21.36 -3.63
N MET A 164 10.05 -20.95 -3.21
CA MET A 164 11.18 -20.62 -4.10
C MET A 164 11.89 -21.85 -4.62
#